data_f226b385426b95b7dd94cb8aff26a6ae
#
_entry.id   f226b385426b95b7dd94cb8aff26a6ae
#
_cell.length_a   1.000
_cell.length_b   1.000
_cell.length_c   1.000
_cell.angle_alpha   90.00
_cell.angle_beta   90.00
_cell.angle_gamma   90.00
#
_symmetry.space_group_name_H-M   'P 1'
#
loop_
_entity.id
_entity.type
_entity.pdbx_description
1 polymer ?
#
loop_
_entity_poly.entity_id
_entity_poly.type
_entity_poly.pdbx_seq_one_letter_code
_entity_poly.pdbx_strand_id
1 'polypeptide(L)'
;MDFNFIGTIWSLLPPVVAIALALKTKEVYSSLFIGIVLGAILYSMSMGTGFEGFLTHLLNDTVGTGADAKQYGLISCLSDPWNVGIIVFLVVLGSIVSLMNKAGGSAAFGRWASKHIKTKIGAQIATIILGLLIFIDDYFNCLTVGSVMRPITVRHGVTKEKLAYLIDSTAAPVCIISPISSWAAAVSGFVSGGENGLALFCQAIPFNFYAFFTIIFMFMIVVSGFDFKAMSKYDARLQEWYERTGGQVDEVIDTKLQIVEHGVGAKQDSKKPATTKGSVADLVVPILMLIVFCMAGMVYSGGYFDATSTCYHNFVDAFAASNASVGLVIGSLAALILTIAMFVARRTLKFDNAMSCLIKGFEAMVPAILILTLAWTLKSMTDSLGAAEYVSGVVASTASGLQMLLPAIIFIVAALLAFATGTSWGTFGILIPICIAVFPAAAPLRIISISACMAGAVCGDHVSPISDTTIMASAGAECKHVHHVSSQLPYAITVAAVSFLTFVVAGFTQQLGIVACAAISWILGIAMLFSALWVLRKISYKQ
;
A
#
# COMPACT_ATOMS: atom_id res chain seq x y z
N MET A 1 13.98 3.14 -40.26
CA MET A 1 12.64 2.92 -39.70
C MET A 1 12.64 3.59 -38.31
N ASP A 2 12.00 4.72 -38.21
CA ASP A 2 11.89 5.40 -36.92
C ASP A 2 10.83 4.67 -36.08
N PHE A 3 11.30 3.80 -35.21
CA PHE A 3 10.44 3.10 -34.24
C PHE A 3 10.07 4.09 -33.14
N ASN A 4 8.85 4.59 -33.15
CA ASN A 4 8.34 5.42 -32.05
C ASN A 4 7.44 4.59 -31.13
N PHE A 5 7.91 4.32 -29.91
CA PHE A 5 7.17 3.60 -28.88
C PHE A 5 6.49 4.54 -27.87
N ILE A 6 6.87 5.84 -27.87
CA ILE A 6 6.39 6.85 -26.93
C ILE A 6 4.91 7.18 -27.22
N GLY A 7 4.07 7.24 -26.18
CA GLY A 7 2.65 7.54 -26.29
C GLY A 7 1.81 6.44 -26.96
N THR A 8 2.33 5.23 -27.04
CA THR A 8 1.66 4.09 -27.68
C THR A 8 1.43 2.95 -26.68
N ILE A 9 0.70 1.90 -27.08
CA ILE A 9 0.49 0.69 -26.26
C ILE A 9 1.81 0.07 -25.78
N TRP A 10 2.90 0.25 -26.51
CA TRP A 10 4.22 -0.26 -26.16
C TRP A 10 4.82 0.40 -24.93
N SER A 11 4.32 1.57 -24.52
CA SER A 11 4.71 2.23 -23.27
C SER A 11 4.37 1.40 -22.03
N LEU A 12 3.41 0.48 -22.12
CA LEU A 12 3.01 -0.44 -21.06
C LEU A 12 3.81 -1.76 -21.06
N LEU A 13 4.68 -1.98 -22.06
CA LEU A 13 5.43 -3.24 -22.18
C LEU A 13 6.43 -3.47 -21.03
N PRO A 14 7.21 -2.48 -20.57
CA PRO A 14 8.16 -2.66 -19.47
C PRO A 14 7.52 -3.19 -18.18
N PRO A 15 6.47 -2.56 -17.62
CA PRO A 15 5.82 -3.07 -16.41
C PRO A 15 5.13 -4.42 -16.65
N VAL A 16 4.51 -4.65 -17.82
CA VAL A 16 3.87 -5.94 -18.14
C VAL A 16 4.89 -7.07 -18.16
N VAL A 17 6.07 -6.86 -18.76
CA VAL A 17 7.15 -7.85 -18.77
C VAL A 17 7.69 -8.09 -17.36
N ALA A 18 7.94 -7.04 -16.58
CA ALA A 18 8.40 -7.17 -15.21
C ALA A 18 7.43 -8.00 -14.36
N ILE A 19 6.13 -7.69 -14.43
CA ILE A 19 5.08 -8.41 -13.69
C ILE A 19 4.99 -9.87 -14.15
N ALA A 20 4.94 -10.11 -15.45
CA ALA A 20 4.85 -11.47 -16.00
C ALA A 20 6.04 -12.34 -15.57
N LEU A 21 7.25 -11.78 -15.59
CA LEU A 21 8.46 -12.45 -15.11
C LEU A 21 8.38 -12.70 -13.60
N ALA A 22 8.02 -11.71 -12.79
CA ALA A 22 7.93 -11.85 -11.34
C ALA A 22 6.95 -12.96 -10.94
N LEU A 23 5.78 -13.01 -11.57
CA LEU A 23 4.77 -14.05 -11.31
C LEU A 23 5.24 -15.44 -11.76
N LYS A 24 5.98 -15.55 -12.89
CA LYS A 24 6.46 -16.81 -13.42
C LYS A 24 7.68 -17.35 -12.68
N THR A 25 8.67 -16.50 -12.43
CA THR A 25 9.95 -16.89 -11.80
C THR A 25 9.88 -16.87 -10.27
N LYS A 26 8.90 -16.15 -9.69
CA LYS A 26 8.79 -15.85 -8.25
C LYS A 26 10.00 -15.07 -7.71
N GLU A 27 10.67 -14.34 -8.58
CA GLU A 27 11.81 -13.52 -8.26
C GLU A 27 11.52 -12.08 -8.72
N VAL A 28 11.53 -11.11 -7.77
CA VAL A 28 11.07 -9.73 -8.01
C VAL A 28 12.20 -8.84 -8.50
N TYR A 29 13.38 -8.93 -7.88
CA TYR A 29 14.49 -8.00 -8.15
C TYR A 29 14.96 -8.04 -9.61
N SER A 30 15.26 -9.24 -10.12
CA SER A 30 15.66 -9.42 -11.50
C SER A 30 14.55 -9.09 -12.47
N SER A 31 13.30 -9.40 -12.14
CA SER A 31 12.14 -9.10 -12.97
C SER A 31 11.92 -7.60 -13.15
N LEU A 32 11.99 -6.82 -12.06
CA LEU A 32 11.93 -5.37 -12.11
C LEU A 32 13.09 -4.79 -12.90
N PHE A 33 14.31 -5.29 -12.66
CA PHE A 33 15.50 -4.82 -13.38
C PHE A 33 15.40 -5.06 -14.89
N ILE A 34 14.89 -6.24 -15.33
CA ILE A 34 14.65 -6.52 -16.74
C ILE A 34 13.62 -5.54 -17.34
N GLY A 35 12.54 -5.25 -16.62
CA GLY A 35 11.55 -4.25 -17.03
C GLY A 35 12.16 -2.85 -17.20
N ILE A 36 13.01 -2.43 -16.25
CA ILE A 36 13.72 -1.14 -16.28
C ILE A 36 14.63 -1.07 -17.51
N VAL A 37 15.44 -2.10 -17.74
CA VAL A 37 16.34 -2.17 -18.89
C VAL A 37 15.55 -2.12 -20.20
N LEU A 38 14.43 -2.86 -20.29
CA LEU A 38 13.55 -2.85 -21.46
C LEU A 38 12.97 -1.45 -21.69
N GLY A 39 12.51 -0.76 -20.65
CA GLY A 39 12.00 0.61 -20.76
C GLY A 39 13.04 1.59 -21.31
N ALA A 40 14.26 1.54 -20.75
CA ALA A 40 15.35 2.39 -21.22
C ALA A 40 15.76 2.08 -22.68
N ILE A 41 15.71 0.80 -23.12
CA ILE A 41 15.95 0.41 -24.50
C ILE A 41 14.88 1.00 -25.43
N LEU A 42 13.60 0.81 -25.11
CA LEU A 42 12.50 1.32 -25.94
C LEU A 42 12.56 2.85 -26.06
N TYR A 43 12.87 3.53 -24.98
CA TYR A 43 13.04 4.98 -24.99
C TYR A 43 14.22 5.41 -25.87
N SER A 44 15.39 4.83 -25.69
CA SER A 44 16.59 5.15 -26.48
C SER A 44 16.38 4.85 -27.97
N MET A 45 15.68 3.76 -28.31
CA MET A 45 15.30 3.43 -29.70
C MET A 45 14.35 4.48 -30.28
N SER A 46 13.36 4.94 -29.51
CA SER A 46 12.41 5.97 -29.95
C SER A 46 13.07 7.34 -30.18
N MET A 47 14.05 7.67 -29.36
CA MET A 47 14.79 8.94 -29.44
C MET A 47 16.00 8.88 -30.36
N GLY A 48 16.40 7.69 -30.83
CA GLY A 48 17.56 7.50 -31.71
C GLY A 48 18.91 7.81 -31.02
N THR A 49 18.99 7.75 -29.69
CA THR A 49 20.15 8.19 -28.90
C THR A 49 21.24 7.10 -28.74
N GLY A 50 20.98 5.87 -29.19
CA GLY A 50 21.93 4.78 -29.16
C GLY A 50 22.30 4.32 -27.73
N PHE A 51 23.47 3.67 -27.60
CA PHE A 51 23.89 3.08 -26.32
C PHE A 51 24.18 4.09 -25.23
N GLU A 52 24.72 5.26 -25.57
CA GLU A 52 24.96 6.34 -24.61
C GLU A 52 23.66 6.87 -24.04
N GLY A 53 22.68 7.16 -24.90
CA GLY A 53 21.35 7.57 -24.44
C GLY A 53 20.64 6.52 -23.61
N PHE A 54 20.82 5.24 -23.92
CA PHE A 54 20.32 4.13 -23.09
C PHE A 54 20.91 4.19 -21.67
N LEU A 55 22.23 4.31 -21.52
CA LEU A 55 22.87 4.38 -20.22
C LEU A 55 22.47 5.63 -19.44
N THR A 56 22.42 6.78 -20.13
CA THR A 56 22.00 8.04 -19.52
C THR A 56 20.57 7.94 -19.00
N HIS A 57 19.64 7.42 -19.81
CA HIS A 57 18.23 7.29 -19.42
C HIS A 57 18.03 6.27 -18.30
N LEU A 58 18.79 5.18 -18.31
CA LEU A 58 18.78 4.16 -17.24
C LEU A 58 19.22 4.73 -15.90
N LEU A 59 20.24 5.59 -15.90
CA LEU A 59 20.86 6.07 -14.66
C LEU A 59 20.33 7.43 -14.21
N ASN A 60 20.44 8.45 -15.07
CA ASN A 60 20.06 9.82 -14.72
C ASN A 60 19.89 10.66 -15.99
N ASP A 61 18.68 10.79 -16.46
CA ASP A 61 18.33 11.58 -17.65
C ASP A 61 17.42 12.74 -17.28
N THR A 62 17.58 13.86 -17.95
CA THR A 62 16.73 15.04 -17.82
C THR A 62 16.07 15.35 -19.15
N VAL A 63 14.77 15.12 -19.24
CA VAL A 63 13.97 15.32 -20.44
C VAL A 63 13.14 16.60 -20.31
N GLY A 64 13.26 17.48 -21.29
CA GLY A 64 12.64 18.81 -21.28
C GLY A 64 13.59 19.92 -20.80
N THR A 65 13.09 21.15 -20.74
CA THR A 65 13.89 22.33 -20.36
C THR A 65 13.09 23.21 -19.39
N GLY A 66 13.80 23.92 -18.51
CA GLY A 66 13.19 24.86 -17.58
C GLY A 66 12.30 24.20 -16.52
N ALA A 67 11.14 24.78 -16.25
CA ALA A 67 10.21 24.31 -15.22
C ALA A 67 9.52 22.97 -15.58
N ASP A 68 9.51 22.59 -16.86
CA ASP A 68 8.91 21.35 -17.35
C ASP A 68 9.91 20.19 -17.45
N ALA A 69 11.16 20.41 -17.04
CA ALA A 69 12.19 19.37 -17.05
C ALA A 69 11.84 18.25 -16.06
N LYS A 70 11.73 17.04 -16.56
CA LYS A 70 11.51 15.83 -15.75
C LYS A 70 12.78 15.00 -15.70
N GLN A 71 13.07 14.48 -14.54
CA GLN A 71 14.22 13.60 -14.32
C GLN A 71 13.78 12.14 -14.31
N TYR A 72 14.54 11.30 -15.01
CA TYR A 72 14.27 9.86 -15.13
C TYR A 72 15.53 9.05 -14.81
N GLY A 73 15.33 7.82 -14.39
CA GLY A 73 16.40 6.87 -14.11
C GLY A 73 16.59 6.55 -12.64
N LEU A 74 17.48 5.62 -12.36
CA LEU A 74 17.73 5.07 -11.03
C LEU A 74 18.21 6.15 -10.05
N ILE A 75 19.18 6.96 -10.45
CA ILE A 75 19.77 8.01 -9.59
C ILE A 75 18.73 9.10 -9.34
N SER A 76 17.98 9.48 -10.36
CA SER A 76 16.90 10.46 -10.22
C SER A 76 15.86 10.02 -9.22
N CYS A 77 15.43 8.75 -9.28
CA CYS A 77 14.48 8.19 -8.32
C CYS A 77 15.04 8.16 -6.88
N LEU A 78 16.34 7.89 -6.71
CA LEU A 78 17.00 7.92 -5.41
C LEU A 78 17.28 9.33 -4.90
N SER A 79 17.29 10.33 -5.78
CA SER A 79 17.51 11.73 -5.43
C SER A 79 16.20 12.49 -5.24
N ASP A 80 15.08 11.90 -5.60
CA ASP A 80 13.76 12.52 -5.45
C ASP A 80 13.42 12.72 -3.97
N PRO A 81 13.12 13.96 -3.53
CA PRO A 81 12.88 14.26 -2.12
C PRO A 81 11.73 13.45 -1.51
N TRP A 82 10.69 13.11 -2.29
CA TRP A 82 9.58 12.30 -1.83
C TRP A 82 10.05 10.88 -1.53
N ASN A 83 10.75 10.25 -2.48
CA ASN A 83 11.25 8.88 -2.33
C ASN A 83 12.27 8.78 -1.19
N VAL A 84 13.19 9.74 -1.10
CA VAL A 84 14.16 9.82 0.01
C VAL A 84 13.45 9.94 1.35
N GLY A 85 12.41 10.77 1.44
CA GLY A 85 11.63 10.90 2.67
C GLY A 85 10.99 9.58 3.09
N ILE A 86 10.42 8.82 2.15
CA ILE A 86 9.87 7.49 2.43
C ILE A 86 10.96 6.52 2.90
N ILE A 87 12.13 6.50 2.25
CA ILE A 87 13.25 5.66 2.70
C ILE A 87 13.68 6.02 4.13
N VAL A 88 13.82 7.30 4.45
CA VAL A 88 14.17 7.76 5.80
C VAL A 88 13.11 7.32 6.81
N PHE A 89 11.83 7.51 6.49
CA PHE A 89 10.72 7.07 7.33
C PHE A 89 10.78 5.55 7.62
N LEU A 90 11.04 4.73 6.60
CA LEU A 90 11.19 3.28 6.73
C LEU A 90 12.32 2.89 7.68
N VAL A 91 13.48 3.49 7.51
CA VAL A 91 14.65 3.24 8.36
C VAL A 91 14.36 3.60 9.82
N VAL A 92 13.73 4.75 10.04
CA VAL A 92 13.36 5.22 11.37
C VAL A 92 12.33 4.29 12.01
N LEU A 93 11.31 3.91 11.26
CA LEU A 93 10.27 3.00 11.73
C LEU A 93 10.84 1.60 12.06
N GLY A 94 11.68 1.03 11.18
CA GLY A 94 12.39 -0.21 11.46
C GLY A 94 13.23 -0.13 12.73
N SER A 95 13.86 1.03 12.98
CA SER A 95 14.64 1.30 14.20
C SER A 95 13.75 1.32 15.45
N ILE A 96 12.58 1.96 15.40
CA ILE A 96 11.60 1.97 16.50
C ILE A 96 11.11 0.55 16.79
N VAL A 97 10.80 -0.25 15.75
CA VAL A 97 10.40 -1.65 15.89
C VAL A 97 11.51 -2.48 16.55
N SER A 98 12.77 -2.31 16.11
CA SER A 98 13.92 -2.98 16.70
C SER A 98 14.11 -2.61 18.19
N LEU A 99 13.92 -1.34 18.55
CA LEU A 99 13.95 -0.85 19.93
C LEU A 99 12.86 -1.50 20.80
N MET A 100 11.59 -1.51 20.32
CA MET A 100 10.46 -2.12 21.02
C MET A 100 10.68 -3.62 21.25
N ASN A 101 11.20 -4.33 20.26
CA ASN A 101 11.53 -5.75 20.35
C ASN A 101 12.67 -5.98 21.37
N LYS A 102 13.73 -5.19 21.32
CA LYS A 102 14.87 -5.28 22.23
C LYS A 102 14.51 -4.93 23.68
N ALA A 103 13.58 -3.98 23.87
CA ALA A 103 13.04 -3.62 25.19
C ALA A 103 12.13 -4.73 25.77
N GLY A 104 11.69 -5.69 24.96
CA GLY A 104 10.78 -6.77 25.36
C GLY A 104 9.30 -6.36 25.32
N GLY A 105 8.97 -5.23 24.70
CA GLY A 105 7.60 -4.73 24.55
C GLY A 105 6.72 -5.69 23.74
N SER A 106 7.19 -6.17 22.59
CA SER A 106 6.46 -7.13 21.75
C SER A 106 6.17 -8.46 22.48
N ALA A 107 7.16 -8.98 23.24
CA ALA A 107 6.97 -10.19 24.03
C ALA A 107 5.95 -9.98 25.18
N ALA A 108 5.98 -8.81 25.84
CA ALA A 108 5.03 -8.47 26.89
C ALA A 108 3.61 -8.31 26.34
N PHE A 109 3.46 -7.65 25.18
CA PHE A 109 2.20 -7.51 24.50
C PHE A 109 1.66 -8.87 24.03
N GLY A 110 2.51 -9.72 23.50
CA GLY A 110 2.13 -11.10 23.14
C GLY A 110 1.59 -11.90 24.32
N ARG A 111 2.20 -11.79 25.52
CA ARG A 111 1.69 -12.41 26.75
C ARG A 111 0.36 -11.82 27.19
N TRP A 112 0.17 -10.51 27.07
CA TRP A 112 -1.10 -9.84 27.37
C TRP A 112 -2.19 -10.28 26.38
N ALA A 113 -1.90 -10.24 25.08
CA ALA A 113 -2.82 -10.62 24.02
C ALA A 113 -3.27 -12.08 24.12
N SER A 114 -2.36 -13.01 24.48
CA SER A 114 -2.70 -14.43 24.64
C SER A 114 -3.69 -14.69 25.79
N LYS A 115 -3.82 -13.77 26.75
CA LYS A 115 -4.82 -13.84 27.81
C LYS A 115 -6.20 -13.36 27.35
N HIS A 116 -6.25 -12.41 26.41
CA HIS A 116 -7.49 -11.73 25.96
C HIS A 116 -7.98 -12.27 24.62
N ILE A 117 -7.08 -12.55 23.68
CA ILE A 117 -7.37 -13.14 22.38
C ILE A 117 -7.16 -14.64 22.50
N LYS A 118 -8.22 -15.43 22.33
CA LYS A 118 -8.19 -16.89 22.54
C LYS A 118 -8.39 -17.70 21.25
N THR A 119 -8.71 -17.05 20.15
CA THR A 119 -9.08 -17.74 18.91
C THR A 119 -8.36 -17.17 17.69
N LYS A 120 -8.19 -18.01 16.64
CA LYS A 120 -7.67 -17.61 15.33
C LYS A 120 -8.50 -16.46 14.73
N ILE A 121 -9.84 -16.53 14.86
CA ILE A 121 -10.76 -15.48 14.40
C ILE A 121 -10.53 -14.19 15.19
N GLY A 122 -10.41 -14.27 16.51
CA GLY A 122 -10.15 -13.10 17.36
C GLY A 122 -8.85 -12.39 17.02
N ALA A 123 -7.79 -13.12 16.70
CA ALA A 123 -6.52 -12.52 16.28
C ALA A 123 -6.65 -11.80 14.93
N GLN A 124 -7.37 -12.36 13.97
CA GLN A 124 -7.61 -11.74 12.68
C GLN A 124 -8.50 -10.48 12.81
N ILE A 125 -9.59 -10.55 13.59
CA ILE A 125 -10.47 -9.40 13.85
C ILE A 125 -9.69 -8.27 14.55
N ALA A 126 -8.87 -8.61 15.55
CA ALA A 126 -8.02 -7.62 16.21
C ALA A 126 -7.03 -6.94 15.24
N THR A 127 -6.49 -7.70 14.28
CA THR A 127 -5.64 -7.17 13.20
C THR A 127 -6.42 -6.18 12.33
N ILE A 128 -7.63 -6.55 11.89
CA ILE A 128 -8.49 -5.69 11.08
C ILE A 128 -8.84 -4.41 11.83
N ILE A 129 -9.28 -4.51 13.10
CA ILE A 129 -9.62 -3.34 13.91
C ILE A 129 -8.42 -2.41 14.08
N LEU A 130 -7.22 -2.95 14.34
CA LEU A 130 -6.02 -2.13 14.45
C LEU A 130 -5.70 -1.43 13.12
N GLY A 131 -5.82 -2.14 11.99
CA GLY A 131 -5.65 -1.55 10.67
C GLY A 131 -6.66 -0.43 10.38
N LEU A 132 -7.92 -0.60 10.76
CA LEU A 132 -8.95 0.43 10.63
C LEU A 132 -8.68 1.67 11.49
N LEU A 133 -8.03 1.51 12.63
CA LEU A 133 -7.67 2.61 13.53
C LEU A 133 -6.46 3.42 13.04
N ILE A 134 -5.60 2.80 12.20
CA ILE A 134 -4.41 3.45 11.64
C ILE A 134 -4.72 3.88 10.19
N PHE A 135 -5.55 4.90 10.04
CA PHE A 135 -6.09 5.37 8.76
C PHE A 135 -5.34 6.59 8.17
N ILE A 136 -4.30 7.07 8.83
CA ILE A 136 -3.63 8.32 8.49
C ILE A 136 -2.79 8.17 7.24
N ASP A 137 -2.05 7.05 7.15
CA ASP A 137 -1.11 6.74 6.08
C ASP A 137 -0.97 5.22 5.92
N ASP A 138 -0.93 4.76 4.69
CA ASP A 138 -0.92 3.34 4.33
C ASP A 138 0.43 2.67 4.60
N TYR A 139 1.55 3.35 4.36
CA TYR A 139 2.88 2.82 4.69
C TYR A 139 3.04 2.62 6.21
N PHE A 140 2.59 3.63 6.95
CA PHE A 140 2.56 3.58 8.41
C PHE A 140 1.65 2.45 8.90
N ASN A 141 0.47 2.27 8.30
CA ASN A 141 -0.44 1.17 8.61
C ASN A 141 0.25 -0.18 8.40
N CYS A 142 0.77 -0.44 7.19
CA CYS A 142 1.39 -1.71 6.83
C CYS A 142 2.44 -2.18 7.84
N LEU A 143 3.36 -1.31 8.19
CA LEU A 143 4.49 -1.67 9.04
C LEU A 143 4.11 -1.74 10.53
N THR A 144 3.25 -0.83 10.98
CA THR A 144 2.83 -0.80 12.39
C THR A 144 1.92 -1.97 12.72
N VAL A 145 0.87 -2.21 11.93
CA VAL A 145 -0.04 -3.36 12.13
C VAL A 145 0.74 -4.66 12.05
N GLY A 146 1.65 -4.79 11.07
CA GLY A 146 2.51 -5.96 10.92
C GLY A 146 3.35 -6.23 12.15
N SER A 147 4.11 -5.24 12.61
CA SER A 147 5.00 -5.38 13.76
C SER A 147 4.26 -5.72 15.06
N VAL A 148 3.07 -5.16 15.25
CA VAL A 148 2.24 -5.37 16.45
C VAL A 148 1.53 -6.71 16.42
N MET A 149 0.92 -7.07 15.28
CA MET A 149 0.01 -8.21 15.21
C MET A 149 0.71 -9.52 14.86
N ARG A 150 1.89 -9.49 14.24
CA ARG A 150 2.63 -10.70 13.88
C ARG A 150 2.86 -11.67 15.05
N PRO A 151 3.38 -11.27 16.22
CA PRO A 151 3.57 -12.20 17.33
C PRO A 151 2.25 -12.79 17.84
N ILE A 152 1.14 -12.07 17.69
CA ILE A 152 -0.19 -12.53 18.11
C ILE A 152 -0.76 -13.51 17.09
N THR A 153 -0.74 -13.15 15.82
CA THR A 153 -1.31 -13.95 14.74
C THR A 153 -0.59 -15.28 14.59
N VAL A 154 0.74 -15.29 14.68
CA VAL A 154 1.53 -16.52 14.67
C VAL A 154 1.12 -17.46 15.81
N ARG A 155 0.99 -16.96 17.04
CA ARG A 155 0.56 -17.78 18.20
C ARG A 155 -0.83 -18.39 18.04
N HIS A 156 -1.70 -17.76 17.25
CA HIS A 156 -3.07 -18.24 17.00
C HIS A 156 -3.21 -18.98 15.68
N GLY A 157 -2.11 -19.44 15.08
CA GLY A 157 -2.13 -20.23 13.85
C GLY A 157 -2.63 -19.46 12.61
N VAL A 158 -2.37 -18.15 12.55
CA VAL A 158 -2.59 -17.34 11.35
C VAL A 158 -1.27 -17.24 10.60
N THR A 159 -1.27 -17.58 9.32
CA THR A 159 -0.07 -17.53 8.48
C THR A 159 0.40 -16.10 8.21
N LYS A 160 1.67 -15.93 7.87
CA LYS A 160 2.24 -14.64 7.49
C LYS A 160 1.57 -14.08 6.24
N GLU A 161 1.23 -14.94 5.29
CA GLU A 161 0.51 -14.59 4.07
C GLU A 161 -0.90 -14.07 4.38
N LYS A 162 -1.60 -14.70 5.33
CA LYS A 162 -2.92 -14.22 5.77
C LYS A 162 -2.81 -12.90 6.52
N LEU A 163 -1.79 -12.75 7.36
CA LEU A 163 -1.50 -11.49 8.04
C LEU A 163 -1.21 -10.38 7.02
N ALA A 164 -0.34 -10.64 6.01
CA ALA A 164 -0.04 -9.68 4.96
C ALA A 164 -1.29 -9.23 4.20
N TYR A 165 -2.19 -10.19 3.86
CA TYR A 165 -3.48 -9.88 3.24
C TYR A 165 -4.36 -8.96 4.12
N LEU A 166 -4.44 -9.23 5.45
CA LEU A 166 -5.22 -8.38 6.36
C LEU A 166 -4.64 -6.97 6.48
N ILE A 167 -3.32 -6.87 6.50
CA ILE A 167 -2.60 -5.59 6.55
C ILE A 167 -2.87 -4.79 5.28
N ASP A 168 -2.58 -5.37 4.12
CA ASP A 168 -2.70 -4.71 2.82
C ASP A 168 -4.15 -4.25 2.56
N SER A 169 -5.11 -5.13 2.89
CA SER A 169 -6.55 -4.83 2.78
C SER A 169 -7.06 -3.77 3.76
N THR A 170 -6.30 -3.41 4.81
CA THR A 170 -6.61 -2.32 5.74
C THR A 170 -5.71 -1.09 5.57
N ALA A 171 -4.76 -1.12 4.66
CA ALA A 171 -3.88 0.02 4.39
C ALA A 171 -4.52 0.99 3.39
N ALA A 172 -4.22 0.86 2.10
CA ALA A 172 -4.77 1.73 1.06
C ALA A 172 -6.31 1.80 1.05
N PRO A 173 -7.08 0.67 1.19
CA PRO A 173 -8.53 0.74 1.22
C PRO A 173 -9.10 1.57 2.38
N VAL A 174 -8.43 1.64 3.52
CA VAL A 174 -8.89 2.45 4.66
C VAL A 174 -8.49 3.92 4.47
N CYS A 175 -7.28 4.20 4.01
CA CYS A 175 -6.80 5.55 3.79
C CYS A 175 -7.61 6.30 2.73
N ILE A 176 -8.04 5.63 1.63
CA ILE A 176 -8.80 6.25 0.55
C ILE A 176 -10.25 6.61 0.92
N ILE A 177 -10.78 6.09 2.02
CA ILE A 177 -12.13 6.44 2.52
C ILE A 177 -12.07 7.28 3.79
N SER A 178 -10.87 7.65 4.24
CA SER A 178 -10.68 8.50 5.43
C SER A 178 -10.48 9.96 5.01
N PRO A 179 -11.33 10.90 5.47
CA PRO A 179 -11.19 12.32 5.15
C PRO A 179 -9.91 12.96 5.69
N ILE A 180 -9.31 12.32 6.70
CA ILE A 180 -8.09 12.78 7.37
C ILE A 180 -7.00 11.73 7.13
N SER A 181 -6.49 11.69 5.90
CA SER A 181 -5.41 10.79 5.49
C SER A 181 -4.45 11.47 4.52
N SER A 182 -3.24 10.92 4.37
CA SER A 182 -2.30 11.34 3.32
C SER A 182 -2.92 11.24 1.92
N TRP A 183 -3.86 10.32 1.73
CA TRP A 183 -4.58 10.10 0.48
C TRP A 183 -5.60 11.20 0.18
N ALA A 184 -6.31 11.70 1.19
CA ALA A 184 -7.20 12.86 1.05
C ALA A 184 -6.41 14.11 0.62
N ALA A 185 -5.24 14.33 1.22
CA ALA A 185 -4.33 15.40 0.83
C ALA A 185 -3.87 15.26 -0.63
N ALA A 186 -3.43 14.06 -1.04
CA ALA A 186 -2.97 13.81 -2.40
C ALA A 186 -4.07 14.03 -3.45
N VAL A 187 -5.27 13.43 -3.25
CA VAL A 187 -6.39 13.59 -4.19
C VAL A 187 -6.81 15.04 -4.30
N SER A 188 -6.82 15.77 -3.17
CA SER A 188 -7.12 17.21 -3.16
C SER A 188 -6.16 18.02 -4.02
N GLY A 189 -4.88 17.65 -4.05
CA GLY A 189 -3.84 18.30 -4.86
C GLY A 189 -4.01 18.15 -6.37
N PHE A 190 -4.79 17.17 -6.83
CA PHE A 190 -5.07 16.98 -8.26
C PHE A 190 -6.32 17.73 -8.74
N VAL A 191 -7.04 18.40 -7.86
CA VAL A 191 -8.21 19.20 -8.19
C VAL A 191 -7.76 20.64 -8.50
N SER A 192 -8.04 21.10 -9.72
CA SER A 192 -7.67 22.44 -10.21
C SER A 192 -8.92 23.30 -10.44
N GLY A 193 -8.73 24.59 -10.69
CA GLY A 193 -9.81 25.48 -11.09
C GLY A 193 -10.60 26.13 -9.94
N GLY A 194 -10.01 26.19 -8.73
CA GLY A 194 -10.64 26.86 -7.56
C GLY A 194 -11.69 26.04 -6.83
N GLU A 195 -11.84 24.76 -7.16
CA GLU A 195 -12.71 23.84 -6.44
C GLU A 195 -12.02 23.31 -5.19
N ASN A 196 -12.81 23.06 -4.14
CA ASN A 196 -12.28 22.46 -2.91
C ASN A 196 -12.07 20.96 -3.10
N GLY A 197 -10.81 20.54 -3.29
CA GLY A 197 -10.44 19.15 -3.54
C GLY A 197 -10.81 18.20 -2.39
N LEU A 198 -10.71 18.66 -1.15
CA LEU A 198 -11.10 17.85 0.02
C LEU A 198 -12.62 17.62 0.05
N ALA A 199 -13.41 18.63 -0.29
CA ALA A 199 -14.87 18.48 -0.39
C ALA A 199 -15.24 17.47 -1.48
N LEU A 200 -14.58 17.54 -2.63
CA LEU A 200 -14.77 16.60 -3.74
C LEU A 200 -14.39 15.16 -3.34
N PHE A 201 -13.27 15.01 -2.65
CA PHE A 201 -12.84 13.73 -2.08
C PHE A 201 -13.90 13.17 -1.13
N CYS A 202 -14.38 13.96 -0.17
CA CYS A 202 -15.41 13.53 0.78
C CYS A 202 -16.72 13.12 0.09
N GLN A 203 -17.13 13.83 -0.97
CA GLN A 203 -18.30 13.47 -1.76
C GLN A 203 -18.14 12.15 -2.54
N ALA A 204 -16.90 11.81 -2.92
CA ALA A 204 -16.60 10.57 -3.62
C ALA A 204 -16.54 9.35 -2.69
N ILE A 205 -16.26 9.51 -1.39
CA ILE A 205 -16.14 8.41 -0.42
C ILE A 205 -17.33 7.44 -0.47
N PRO A 206 -18.61 7.86 -0.45
CA PRO A 206 -19.75 6.93 -0.43
C PRO A 206 -19.84 6.01 -1.64
N PHE A 207 -19.18 6.34 -2.73
CA PHE A 207 -19.13 5.55 -3.96
C PHE A 207 -17.83 4.72 -4.10
N ASN A 208 -16.94 4.75 -3.13
CA ASN A 208 -15.71 3.95 -3.19
C ASN A 208 -15.99 2.48 -2.85
N PHE A 209 -16.69 1.79 -3.77
CA PHE A 209 -17.18 0.44 -3.55
C PHE A 209 -16.05 -0.55 -3.29
N TYR A 210 -14.91 -0.44 -3.99
CA TYR A 210 -13.82 -1.40 -3.81
C TYR A 210 -13.24 -1.35 -2.39
N ALA A 211 -12.99 -0.18 -1.85
CA ALA A 211 -12.44 -0.02 -0.51
C ALA A 211 -13.39 -0.60 0.56
N PHE A 212 -14.65 -0.19 0.53
CA PHE A 212 -15.63 -0.70 1.48
C PHE A 212 -15.89 -2.20 1.32
N PHE A 213 -16.04 -2.68 0.08
CA PHE A 213 -16.28 -4.11 -0.17
C PHE A 213 -15.08 -4.98 0.20
N THR A 214 -13.85 -4.48 0.08
CA THR A 214 -12.65 -5.15 0.58
C THR A 214 -12.73 -5.34 2.08
N ILE A 215 -13.07 -4.29 2.83
CA ILE A 215 -13.21 -4.37 4.29
C ILE A 215 -14.35 -5.32 4.69
N ILE A 216 -15.53 -5.20 4.07
CA ILE A 216 -16.68 -6.07 4.35
C ILE A 216 -16.34 -7.52 4.02
N PHE A 217 -15.73 -7.78 2.86
CA PHE A 217 -15.37 -9.13 2.41
C PHE A 217 -14.33 -9.76 3.32
N MET A 218 -13.38 -9.00 3.80
CA MET A 218 -12.38 -9.43 4.78
C MET A 218 -13.04 -9.91 6.08
N PHE A 219 -14.00 -9.14 6.64
CA PHE A 219 -14.79 -9.59 7.79
C PHE A 219 -15.60 -10.86 7.48
N MET A 220 -16.26 -10.92 6.31
CA MET A 220 -17.04 -12.09 5.90
C MET A 220 -16.16 -13.36 5.82
N ILE A 221 -14.96 -13.24 5.27
CA ILE A 221 -13.99 -14.35 5.16
C ILE A 221 -13.54 -14.81 6.53
N VAL A 222 -13.13 -13.87 7.40
CA VAL A 222 -12.65 -14.19 8.74
C VAL A 222 -13.73 -14.87 9.58
N VAL A 223 -14.96 -14.35 9.57
CA VAL A 223 -16.08 -14.92 10.34
C VAL A 223 -16.55 -16.25 9.76
N SER A 224 -16.56 -16.39 8.43
CA SER A 224 -16.98 -17.64 7.77
C SER A 224 -15.94 -18.75 7.80
N GLY A 225 -14.67 -18.42 8.12
CA GLY A 225 -13.56 -19.37 8.05
C GLY A 225 -13.22 -19.83 6.63
N PHE A 226 -13.68 -19.11 5.60
CA PHE A 226 -13.40 -19.43 4.20
C PHE A 226 -12.04 -18.87 3.78
N ASP A 227 -11.25 -19.68 3.07
CA ASP A 227 -10.05 -19.23 2.39
C ASP A 227 -9.95 -19.85 0.99
N PHE A 228 -9.43 -19.07 0.03
CA PHE A 228 -9.11 -19.59 -1.29
C PHE A 228 -7.97 -20.61 -1.22
N LYS A 229 -7.97 -21.59 -2.14
CA LYS A 229 -6.92 -22.61 -2.23
C LYS A 229 -5.50 -22.01 -2.28
N ALA A 230 -5.34 -20.82 -2.89
CA ALA A 230 -4.07 -20.11 -2.91
C ALA A 230 -3.58 -19.74 -1.49
N MET A 231 -4.48 -19.42 -0.57
CA MET A 231 -4.17 -19.09 0.83
C MET A 231 -4.15 -20.35 1.72
N SER A 232 -5.13 -21.24 1.59
CA SER A 232 -5.27 -22.43 2.44
C SER A 232 -4.07 -23.39 2.38
N LYS A 233 -3.33 -23.40 1.27
CA LYS A 233 -2.08 -24.20 1.18
C LYS A 233 -1.00 -23.76 2.19
N TYR A 234 -0.99 -22.49 2.59
CA TYR A 234 -0.07 -22.00 3.63
C TYR A 234 -0.55 -22.37 5.02
N ASP A 235 -1.87 -22.33 5.26
CA ASP A 235 -2.48 -22.81 6.50
C ASP A 235 -2.19 -24.30 6.72
N ALA A 236 -2.32 -25.14 5.70
CA ALA A 236 -2.00 -26.56 5.77
C ALA A 236 -0.53 -26.81 6.13
N ARG A 237 0.40 -26.08 5.52
CA ARG A 237 1.84 -26.18 5.85
C ARG A 237 2.14 -25.75 7.28
N LEU A 238 1.44 -24.74 7.78
CA LEU A 238 1.60 -24.29 9.15
C LEU A 238 1.08 -25.35 10.13
N GLN A 239 -0.06 -25.99 9.84
CA GLN A 239 -0.61 -27.09 10.65
C GLN A 239 0.33 -28.30 10.67
N GLU A 240 0.82 -28.76 9.52
CA GLU A 240 1.82 -29.83 9.46
C GLU A 240 3.06 -29.53 10.30
N TRP A 241 3.49 -28.27 10.30
CA TRP A 241 4.63 -27.85 11.11
C TRP A 241 4.32 -27.91 12.62
N TYR A 242 3.11 -27.44 13.05
CA TYR A 242 2.66 -27.55 14.45
C TYR A 242 2.59 -29.00 14.92
N GLU A 243 2.08 -29.92 14.11
CA GLU A 243 1.99 -31.34 14.42
C GLU A 243 3.39 -31.97 14.58
N ARG A 244 4.34 -31.62 13.71
CA ARG A 244 5.72 -32.14 13.77
C ARG A 244 6.53 -31.60 14.94
N THR A 245 6.23 -30.40 15.42
CA THR A 245 6.99 -29.74 16.50
C THR A 245 6.33 -29.83 17.86
N GLY A 246 5.19 -30.52 17.98
CA GLY A 246 4.46 -30.68 19.24
C GLY A 246 3.87 -29.37 19.77
N GLY A 247 3.68 -28.37 18.91
CA GLY A 247 3.03 -27.09 19.27
C GLY A 247 3.84 -26.20 20.21
N GLN A 248 5.11 -26.48 20.44
CA GLN A 248 5.98 -25.60 21.24
C GLN A 248 6.36 -24.35 20.43
N VAL A 249 5.48 -23.35 20.54
CA VAL A 249 5.52 -22.10 19.77
C VAL A 249 6.55 -21.10 20.32
N ASP A 250 6.93 -21.22 21.59
CA ASP A 250 7.57 -20.14 22.33
C ASP A 250 9.09 -19.97 22.12
N GLU A 251 9.82 -20.95 21.59
CA GLU A 251 11.28 -20.87 21.41
C GLU A 251 11.79 -21.13 19.98
N VAL A 252 10.99 -21.74 19.13
CA VAL A 252 11.44 -22.28 17.83
C VAL A 252 10.98 -21.40 16.64
N ILE A 253 9.94 -20.59 16.82
CA ILE A 253 9.38 -19.76 15.74
C ILE A 253 10.33 -18.62 15.35
N ASP A 254 10.97 -17.97 16.32
CA ASP A 254 11.93 -16.89 16.00
C ASP A 254 13.23 -17.40 15.34
N THR A 255 13.62 -18.65 15.61
CA THR A 255 14.91 -19.17 15.14
C THR A 255 14.81 -20.03 13.88
N LYS A 256 13.78 -20.87 13.73
CA LYS A 256 13.70 -21.84 12.60
C LYS A 256 12.86 -21.37 11.41
N LEU A 257 11.83 -20.56 11.59
CA LEU A 257 11.11 -19.94 10.45
C LEU A 257 12.03 -18.93 9.71
N GLN A 258 12.93 -18.25 10.43
CA GLN A 258 13.98 -17.42 9.82
C GLN A 258 15.02 -18.27 9.04
N ILE A 259 15.35 -19.48 9.51
CA ILE A 259 16.35 -20.35 8.86
C ILE A 259 15.82 -21.00 7.58
N VAL A 260 14.51 -21.31 7.51
CA VAL A 260 13.92 -21.97 6.34
C VAL A 260 13.60 -20.99 5.21
N GLU A 261 13.39 -19.69 5.51
CA GLU A 261 13.06 -18.67 4.51
C GLU A 261 14.24 -17.85 3.99
N HIS A 262 15.34 -17.79 4.72
CA HIS A 262 16.56 -17.09 4.28
C HIS A 262 17.63 -18.12 3.89
N GLY A 263 17.67 -18.45 2.63
CA GLY A 263 18.90 -19.01 2.07
C GLY A 263 20.02 -18.00 2.23
N VAL A 264 21.04 -18.41 3.01
CA VAL A 264 22.39 -17.81 3.15
C VAL A 264 22.49 -16.47 3.92
N GLY A 265 23.04 -16.51 5.13
CA GLY A 265 24.03 -15.53 5.56
C GLY A 265 23.73 -14.60 6.72
N ALA A 266 22.81 -14.86 7.62
CA ALA A 266 22.79 -14.12 8.90
C ALA A 266 23.00 -15.06 10.10
N LYS A 267 24.25 -15.20 10.53
CA LYS A 267 24.57 -15.69 11.87
C LYS A 267 24.07 -14.64 12.88
N GLN A 268 22.86 -14.81 13.38
CA GLN A 268 22.41 -14.05 14.53
C GLN A 268 23.01 -14.69 15.81
N ASP A 269 23.69 -13.88 16.59
CA ASP A 269 24.14 -14.22 17.95
C ASP A 269 22.93 -14.46 18.86
N SER A 270 22.40 -15.69 18.80
CA SER A 270 21.20 -16.14 19.53
C SER A 270 21.54 -16.60 20.95
N LYS A 271 22.32 -15.84 21.72
CA LYS A 271 22.70 -16.23 23.08
C LYS A 271 22.30 -15.26 24.20
N LYS A 272 21.25 -14.43 24.04
CA LYS A 272 20.60 -13.85 25.23
C LYS A 272 19.11 -13.73 24.98
N PRO A 273 18.26 -14.37 25.84
CA PRO A 273 16.81 -14.15 25.77
C PRO A 273 16.49 -12.65 25.93
N ALA A 274 15.52 -12.17 25.17
CA ALA A 274 14.95 -10.84 25.35
C ALA A 274 14.65 -10.64 26.85
N THR A 275 14.99 -9.46 27.37
CA THR A 275 14.83 -9.18 28.81
C THR A 275 13.40 -9.52 29.25
N THR A 276 13.25 -10.42 30.23
CA THR A 276 11.95 -10.83 30.79
C THR A 276 11.19 -9.69 31.47
N LYS A 277 11.75 -8.48 31.48
CA LYS A 277 11.25 -7.28 32.20
C LYS A 277 10.44 -6.30 31.35
N GLY A 278 10.21 -6.57 30.06
CA GLY A 278 9.41 -5.68 29.19
C GLY A 278 7.94 -5.59 29.63
N SER A 279 7.36 -4.42 29.47
CA SER A 279 5.94 -4.13 29.75
C SER A 279 5.18 -3.88 28.43
N VAL A 280 3.84 -4.01 28.45
CA VAL A 280 2.99 -3.65 27.31
C VAL A 280 3.19 -2.19 26.89
N ALA A 281 3.46 -1.30 27.85
CA ALA A 281 3.75 0.11 27.58
C ALA A 281 5.00 0.31 26.70
N ASP A 282 5.96 -0.63 26.72
CA ASP A 282 7.17 -0.54 25.91
C ASP A 282 6.91 -0.83 24.41
N LEU A 283 5.72 -1.29 24.08
CA LEU A 283 5.22 -1.39 22.70
C LEU A 283 4.23 -0.24 22.41
N VAL A 284 3.22 -0.08 23.26
CA VAL A 284 2.08 0.82 22.99
C VAL A 284 2.49 2.29 22.99
N VAL A 285 3.35 2.71 23.94
CA VAL A 285 3.74 4.12 24.05
C VAL A 285 4.54 4.62 22.83
N PRO A 286 5.58 3.91 22.33
CA PRO A 286 6.26 4.31 21.10
C PRO A 286 5.33 4.40 19.88
N ILE A 287 4.36 3.49 19.75
CA ILE A 287 3.38 3.51 18.65
C ILE A 287 2.47 4.73 18.76
N LEU A 288 1.94 5.02 19.96
CA LEU A 288 1.14 6.23 20.17
C LEU A 288 1.93 7.51 19.92
N MET A 289 3.21 7.56 20.37
CA MET A 289 4.11 8.66 20.04
C MET A 289 4.26 8.81 18.53
N LEU A 290 4.49 7.72 17.82
CA LEU A 290 4.65 7.74 16.38
C LEU A 290 3.40 8.28 15.67
N ILE A 291 2.19 7.80 16.05
CA ILE A 291 0.92 8.30 15.51
C ILE A 291 0.79 9.81 15.74
N VAL A 292 0.94 10.25 16.99
CA VAL A 292 0.74 11.66 17.36
C VAL A 292 1.75 12.58 16.65
N PHE A 293 3.02 12.19 16.63
CA PHE A 293 4.06 13.02 16.00
C PHE A 293 4.00 13.00 14.48
N CYS A 294 3.61 11.88 13.84
CA CYS A 294 3.39 11.87 12.39
C CYS A 294 2.20 12.76 12.00
N MET A 295 1.08 12.72 12.75
CA MET A 295 -0.03 13.66 12.55
C MET A 295 0.41 15.12 12.71
N ALA A 296 1.15 15.41 13.79
CA ALA A 296 1.67 16.76 14.02
C ALA A 296 2.64 17.20 12.91
N GLY A 297 3.49 16.29 12.43
CA GLY A 297 4.41 16.52 11.31
C GLY A 297 3.68 16.81 10.00
N MET A 298 2.59 16.10 9.71
CA MET A 298 1.76 16.35 8.53
C MET A 298 1.11 17.74 8.59
N VAL A 299 0.48 18.08 9.71
CA VAL A 299 -0.14 19.40 9.93
C VAL A 299 0.89 20.53 9.87
N TYR A 300 2.10 20.29 10.41
CA TYR A 300 3.22 21.21 10.29
C TYR A 300 3.64 21.43 8.84
N SER A 301 3.82 20.33 8.07
CA SER A 301 4.23 20.40 6.67
C SER A 301 3.19 21.09 5.77
N GLY A 302 1.92 21.10 6.16
CA GLY A 302 0.83 21.78 5.47
C GLY A 302 0.66 23.26 5.83
N GLY A 303 1.58 23.85 6.62
CA GLY A 303 1.62 25.27 6.89
C GLY A 303 0.71 25.75 8.05
N TYR A 304 0.28 24.88 8.94
CA TYR A 304 -0.56 25.27 10.10
C TYR A 304 0.05 26.36 10.98
N PHE A 305 1.37 26.33 11.16
CA PHE A 305 2.11 27.29 11.99
C PHE A 305 2.76 28.43 11.17
N ASP A 306 2.62 28.44 9.87
CA ASP A 306 3.16 29.45 8.98
C ASP A 306 2.16 30.60 8.80
N ALA A 307 2.45 31.76 9.40
CA ALA A 307 1.59 32.94 9.34
C ALA A 307 1.39 33.50 7.92
N THR A 308 2.23 33.08 6.95
CA THR A 308 2.11 33.47 5.53
C THR A 308 1.27 32.50 4.73
N SER A 309 0.97 31.32 5.29
CA SER A 309 0.16 30.28 4.65
C SER A 309 -1.33 30.59 4.73
N THR A 310 -2.05 30.25 3.68
CA THR A 310 -3.53 30.27 3.69
C THR A 310 -4.13 29.24 4.66
N CYS A 311 -3.34 28.27 5.10
CA CYS A 311 -3.71 27.19 6.02
C CYS A 311 -3.39 27.53 7.48
N TYR A 312 -2.93 28.78 7.77
CA TYR A 312 -2.55 29.18 9.11
C TYR A 312 -3.69 29.00 10.11
N HIS A 313 -3.42 28.26 11.19
CA HIS A 313 -4.38 27.91 12.24
C HIS A 313 -5.66 27.19 11.75
N ASN A 314 -5.68 26.70 10.51
CA ASN A 314 -6.76 25.84 10.01
C ASN A 314 -6.24 24.39 9.88
N PHE A 315 -6.67 23.53 10.82
CA PHE A 315 -6.21 22.13 10.89
C PHE A 315 -6.60 21.35 9.61
N VAL A 316 -7.82 21.53 9.12
CA VAL A 316 -8.35 20.78 7.97
C VAL A 316 -7.61 21.15 6.69
N ASP A 317 -7.44 22.44 6.44
CA ASP A 317 -6.75 22.91 5.23
C ASP A 317 -5.24 22.61 5.30
N ALA A 318 -4.61 22.76 6.48
CA ALA A 318 -3.21 22.39 6.66
C ALA A 318 -2.99 20.88 6.47
N PHE A 319 -3.92 20.04 6.95
CA PHE A 319 -3.83 18.61 6.73
C PHE A 319 -4.02 18.26 5.24
N ALA A 320 -4.98 18.87 4.56
CA ALA A 320 -5.22 18.70 3.12
C ALA A 320 -4.04 19.16 2.25
N ALA A 321 -3.30 20.20 2.69
CA ALA A 321 -2.10 20.72 2.01
C ALA A 321 -0.80 20.02 2.46
N SER A 322 -0.87 18.99 3.30
CA SER A 322 0.31 18.37 3.89
C SER A 322 1.18 17.64 2.85
N ASN A 323 2.49 17.70 3.06
CA ASN A 323 3.45 16.84 2.39
C ASN A 323 3.71 15.60 3.28
N ALA A 324 3.10 14.46 2.91
CA ALA A 324 3.18 13.24 3.72
C ALA A 324 4.63 12.76 3.90
N SER A 325 5.46 12.79 2.85
CA SER A 325 6.87 12.38 2.94
C SER A 325 7.63 13.18 4.01
N VAL A 326 7.49 14.51 4.00
CA VAL A 326 8.13 15.40 4.99
C VAL A 326 7.52 15.21 6.37
N GLY A 327 6.19 15.17 6.47
CA GLY A 327 5.47 15.03 7.73
C GLY A 327 5.80 13.73 8.45
N LEU A 328 5.88 12.61 7.73
CA LEU A 328 6.24 11.30 8.27
C LEU A 328 7.69 11.27 8.76
N VAL A 329 8.63 11.90 8.03
CA VAL A 329 10.04 11.99 8.46
C VAL A 329 10.15 12.79 9.76
N ILE A 330 9.57 13.99 9.82
CA ILE A 330 9.62 14.83 11.03
C ILE A 330 9.00 14.08 12.22
N GLY A 331 7.82 13.53 12.03
CA GLY A 331 7.08 12.85 13.10
C GLY A 331 7.78 11.59 13.59
N SER A 332 8.29 10.77 12.68
CA SER A 332 8.97 9.52 13.05
C SER A 332 10.32 9.78 13.73
N LEU A 333 11.09 10.78 13.29
CA LEU A 333 12.34 11.17 13.97
C LEU A 333 12.08 11.66 15.39
N ALA A 334 11.06 12.50 15.60
CA ALA A 334 10.66 12.94 16.93
C ALA A 334 10.26 11.75 17.82
N ALA A 335 9.46 10.82 17.28
CA ALA A 335 9.07 9.60 17.98
C ALA A 335 10.26 8.71 18.31
N LEU A 336 11.23 8.56 17.39
CA LEU A 336 12.46 7.78 17.62
C LEU A 336 13.28 8.36 18.76
N ILE A 337 13.54 9.68 18.73
CA ILE A 337 14.32 10.36 19.77
C ILE A 337 13.66 10.17 21.15
N LEU A 338 12.35 10.39 21.24
CA LEU A 338 11.61 10.23 22.49
C LEU A 338 11.53 8.77 22.94
N THR A 339 11.42 7.81 22.02
CA THR A 339 11.45 6.38 22.32
C THR A 339 12.80 5.98 22.92
N ILE A 340 13.90 6.42 22.31
CA ILE A 340 15.26 6.18 22.85
C ILE A 340 15.39 6.81 24.24
N ALA A 341 15.00 8.09 24.40
CA ALA A 341 15.06 8.80 25.66
C ALA A 341 14.23 8.08 26.75
N MET A 342 13.02 7.62 26.42
CA MET A 342 12.16 6.86 27.33
C MET A 342 12.81 5.56 27.79
N PHE A 343 13.36 4.76 26.86
CA PHE A 343 13.98 3.47 27.22
C PHE A 343 15.25 3.63 28.04
N VAL A 344 16.07 4.64 27.72
CA VAL A 344 17.29 4.95 28.48
C VAL A 344 16.96 5.51 29.86
N ALA A 345 16.03 6.46 29.97
CA ALA A 345 15.61 7.04 31.25
C ALA A 345 14.99 5.99 32.19
N ARG A 346 14.16 5.09 31.65
CA ARG A 346 13.59 3.97 32.40
C ARG A 346 14.58 2.82 32.66
N ARG A 347 15.81 2.96 32.19
CA ARG A 347 16.85 1.92 32.26
C ARG A 347 16.42 0.57 31.69
N THR A 348 15.48 0.57 30.75
CA THR A 348 15.05 -0.63 30.03
C THR A 348 16.12 -1.05 29.03
N LEU A 349 16.76 -0.09 28.35
CA LEU A 349 17.89 -0.29 27.47
C LEU A 349 19.07 0.62 27.85
N LYS A 350 20.30 0.12 27.66
CA LYS A 350 21.49 0.97 27.67
C LYS A 350 21.59 1.73 26.34
N PHE A 351 22.17 2.91 26.35
CA PHE A 351 22.30 3.77 25.16
C PHE A 351 22.97 3.04 23.98
N ASP A 352 24.09 2.31 24.24
CA ASP A 352 24.78 1.54 23.19
C ASP A 352 23.90 0.48 22.56
N ASN A 353 23.04 -0.18 23.36
CA ASN A 353 22.07 -1.14 22.85
C ASN A 353 20.96 -0.46 22.02
N ALA A 354 20.54 0.75 22.38
CA ALA A 354 19.60 1.51 21.60
C ALA A 354 20.21 1.93 20.25
N MET A 355 21.46 2.39 20.24
CA MET A 355 22.15 2.72 18.98
C MET A 355 22.33 1.51 18.08
N SER A 356 22.62 0.32 18.62
CA SER A 356 22.68 -0.90 17.81
C SER A 356 21.34 -1.29 17.17
N CYS A 357 20.21 -0.87 17.74
CA CYS A 357 18.89 -1.10 17.16
C CYS A 357 18.63 -0.27 15.90
N LEU A 358 19.30 0.88 15.73
CA LEU A 358 19.20 1.70 14.51
C LEU A 358 19.74 0.92 13.31
N ILE A 359 20.91 0.31 13.46
CA ILE A 359 21.52 -0.51 12.40
C ILE A 359 20.63 -1.70 12.07
N LYS A 360 20.15 -2.43 13.09
CA LYS A 360 19.24 -3.57 12.89
C LYS A 360 17.92 -3.19 12.24
N GLY A 361 17.39 -2.02 12.59
CA GLY A 361 16.19 -1.48 11.96
C GLY A 361 16.40 -1.19 10.48
N PHE A 362 17.55 -0.59 10.12
CA PHE A 362 17.90 -0.37 8.73
C PHE A 362 18.07 -1.70 7.96
N GLU A 363 18.82 -2.64 8.51
CA GLU A 363 19.02 -3.98 7.91
C GLU A 363 17.68 -4.67 7.63
N ALA A 364 16.72 -4.56 8.54
CA ALA A 364 15.39 -5.15 8.37
C ALA A 364 14.59 -4.53 7.22
N MET A 365 14.84 -3.26 6.88
CA MET A 365 14.14 -2.54 5.81
C MET A 365 14.85 -2.61 4.46
N VAL A 366 16.10 -3.08 4.38
CA VAL A 366 16.86 -3.16 3.12
C VAL A 366 16.12 -3.88 1.99
N PRO A 367 15.45 -5.04 2.21
CA PRO A 367 14.70 -5.69 1.14
C PRO A 367 13.57 -4.82 0.57
N ALA A 368 12.80 -4.15 1.44
CA ALA A 368 11.72 -3.27 1.03
C ALA A 368 12.26 -2.05 0.27
N ILE A 369 13.32 -1.40 0.79
CA ILE A 369 13.98 -0.25 0.14
C ILE A 369 14.46 -0.61 -1.26
N LEU A 370 15.09 -1.79 -1.42
CA LEU A 370 15.59 -2.23 -2.72
C LEU A 370 14.46 -2.46 -3.73
N ILE A 371 13.37 -3.12 -3.31
CA ILE A 371 12.21 -3.34 -4.21
C ILE A 371 11.58 -2.01 -4.57
N LEU A 372 11.36 -1.11 -3.60
CA LEU A 372 10.79 0.22 -3.84
C LEU A 372 11.64 1.03 -4.83
N THR A 373 12.96 1.04 -4.65
CA THR A 373 13.89 1.73 -5.55
C THR A 373 13.73 1.22 -7.00
N LEU A 374 13.68 -0.09 -7.19
CA LEU A 374 13.49 -0.69 -8.52
C LEU A 374 12.08 -0.42 -9.07
N ALA A 375 11.04 -0.45 -8.23
CA ALA A 375 9.67 -0.16 -8.64
C ALA A 375 9.51 1.30 -9.09
N TRP A 376 10.04 2.25 -8.34
CA TRP A 376 10.04 3.67 -8.73
C TRP A 376 10.83 3.92 -10.03
N THR A 377 11.95 3.21 -10.20
CA THR A 377 12.74 3.29 -11.45
C THR A 377 11.94 2.72 -12.63
N LEU A 378 11.26 1.59 -12.45
CA LEU A 378 10.39 1.02 -13.49
C LEU A 378 9.24 1.97 -13.85
N LYS A 379 8.61 2.60 -12.82
CA LYS A 379 7.59 3.64 -13.02
C LYS A 379 8.18 4.80 -13.84
N SER A 380 9.34 5.29 -13.47
CA SER A 380 10.05 6.35 -14.18
C SER A 380 10.28 6.02 -15.66
N MET A 381 10.69 4.78 -15.98
CA MET A 381 10.82 4.32 -17.37
C MET A 381 9.46 4.27 -18.09
N THR A 382 8.41 3.87 -17.41
CA THR A 382 7.05 3.79 -17.96
C THR A 382 6.49 5.18 -18.24
N ASP A 383 6.73 6.14 -17.35
CA ASP A 383 6.32 7.53 -17.49
C ASP A 383 7.06 8.22 -18.66
N SER A 384 8.37 7.97 -18.82
CA SER A 384 9.15 8.53 -19.92
C SER A 384 8.70 8.05 -21.31
N LEU A 385 8.11 6.84 -21.36
CA LEU A 385 7.49 6.29 -22.57
C LEU A 385 6.08 6.84 -22.84
N GLY A 386 5.55 7.74 -22.01
CA GLY A 386 4.23 8.33 -22.24
C GLY A 386 3.06 7.38 -22.00
N ALA A 387 3.16 6.47 -21.04
CA ALA A 387 2.07 5.56 -20.70
C ALA A 387 0.81 6.33 -20.22
N ALA A 388 1.01 7.41 -19.47
CA ALA A 388 -0.05 8.28 -18.99
C ALA A 388 -0.84 8.92 -20.13
N GLU A 389 -0.13 9.48 -21.11
CA GLU A 389 -0.70 10.12 -22.30
C GLU A 389 -1.46 9.11 -23.16
N TYR A 390 -0.92 7.92 -23.34
CA TYR A 390 -1.61 6.84 -24.06
C TYR A 390 -2.95 6.46 -23.38
N VAL A 391 -2.93 6.21 -22.08
CA VAL A 391 -4.14 5.83 -21.32
C VAL A 391 -5.15 6.99 -21.31
N SER A 392 -4.71 8.22 -21.13
CA SER A 392 -5.57 9.41 -21.24
C SER A 392 -6.28 9.50 -22.58
N GLY A 393 -5.57 9.27 -23.67
CA GLY A 393 -6.14 9.24 -25.02
C GLY A 393 -7.21 8.16 -25.20
N VAL A 394 -6.98 6.95 -24.66
CA VAL A 394 -7.94 5.85 -24.68
C VAL A 394 -9.22 6.22 -23.92
N VAL A 395 -9.09 6.77 -22.70
CA VAL A 395 -10.26 7.17 -21.89
C VAL A 395 -11.04 8.29 -22.57
N ALA A 396 -10.36 9.32 -23.05
CA ALA A 396 -11.02 10.46 -23.72
C ALA A 396 -11.76 10.04 -24.99
N SER A 397 -11.23 9.10 -25.77
CA SER A 397 -11.90 8.60 -26.98
C SER A 397 -13.13 7.74 -26.68
N THR A 398 -13.19 7.11 -25.51
CA THR A 398 -14.30 6.24 -25.09
C THR A 398 -15.49 7.04 -24.52
N ALA A 399 -15.26 8.29 -24.06
CA ALA A 399 -16.25 9.09 -23.33
C ALA A 399 -17.48 9.48 -24.15
N SER A 400 -17.39 9.55 -25.48
CA SER A 400 -18.45 10.13 -26.33
C SER A 400 -19.67 9.25 -26.62
N GLY A 401 -19.62 7.95 -26.32
CA GLY A 401 -20.73 7.01 -26.66
C GLY A 401 -21.30 6.19 -25.49
N LEU A 402 -20.63 6.14 -24.35
CA LEU A 402 -20.92 5.19 -23.26
C LEU A 402 -20.99 5.87 -21.88
N GLN A 403 -21.55 7.08 -21.79
CA GLN A 403 -21.55 7.89 -20.56
C GLN A 403 -22.01 7.14 -19.30
N MET A 404 -23.05 6.32 -19.40
CA MET A 404 -23.55 5.55 -18.24
C MET A 404 -22.60 4.43 -17.79
N LEU A 405 -21.76 3.93 -18.69
CA LEU A 405 -20.75 2.91 -18.37
C LEU A 405 -19.39 3.51 -17.97
N LEU A 406 -19.21 4.82 -18.14
CA LEU A 406 -17.93 5.50 -17.86
C LEU A 406 -17.38 5.23 -16.46
N PRO A 407 -18.16 5.25 -15.35
CA PRO A 407 -17.60 4.91 -14.05
C PRO A 407 -16.99 3.50 -14.00
N ALA A 408 -17.67 2.52 -14.60
CA ALA A 408 -17.15 1.15 -14.65
C ALA A 408 -15.92 1.02 -15.55
N ILE A 409 -15.89 1.72 -16.67
CA ILE A 409 -14.73 1.78 -17.58
C ILE A 409 -13.55 2.44 -16.88
N ILE A 410 -13.76 3.58 -16.21
CA ILE A 410 -12.75 4.30 -15.45
C ILE A 410 -12.19 3.42 -14.32
N PHE A 411 -13.05 2.67 -13.62
CA PHE A 411 -12.61 1.71 -12.60
C PHE A 411 -11.62 0.68 -13.18
N ILE A 412 -11.94 0.07 -14.33
CA ILE A 412 -11.05 -0.92 -14.98
C ILE A 412 -9.77 -0.26 -15.47
N VAL A 413 -9.87 0.90 -16.13
CA VAL A 413 -8.68 1.61 -16.64
C VAL A 413 -7.77 2.02 -15.49
N ALA A 414 -8.33 2.55 -14.40
CA ALA A 414 -7.57 2.90 -13.20
C ALA A 414 -6.91 1.66 -12.58
N ALA A 415 -7.63 0.53 -12.50
CA ALA A 415 -7.09 -0.70 -11.95
C ALA A 415 -5.94 -1.25 -12.81
N LEU A 416 -6.09 -1.25 -14.13
CA LEU A 416 -5.02 -1.70 -15.05
C LEU A 416 -3.81 -0.76 -15.02
N LEU A 417 -4.03 0.55 -14.96
CA LEU A 417 -2.95 1.53 -14.89
C LEU A 417 -2.19 1.42 -13.57
N ALA A 418 -2.89 1.39 -12.43
CA ALA A 418 -2.28 1.24 -11.12
C ALA A 418 -1.56 -0.12 -10.99
N PHE A 419 -2.13 -1.20 -11.52
CA PHE A 419 -1.48 -2.50 -11.59
C PHE A 419 -0.16 -2.45 -12.37
N ALA A 420 -0.16 -1.79 -13.53
CA ALA A 420 1.00 -1.68 -14.41
C ALA A 420 2.09 -0.74 -13.88
N THR A 421 1.70 0.31 -13.17
CA THR A 421 2.63 1.32 -12.63
C THR A 421 3.05 1.05 -11.17
N GLY A 422 2.30 0.20 -10.46
CA GLY A 422 2.52 -0.09 -9.04
C GLY A 422 2.23 1.11 -8.13
N THR A 423 1.35 2.04 -8.55
CA THR A 423 1.03 3.21 -7.75
C THR A 423 -0.38 3.74 -7.99
N SER A 424 -1.11 3.90 -6.91
CA SER A 424 -2.40 4.59 -6.93
C SER A 424 -2.25 6.10 -7.15
N TRP A 425 -1.22 6.71 -6.59
CA TRP A 425 -0.98 8.16 -6.63
C TRP A 425 -0.77 8.68 -8.06
N GLY A 426 0.06 7.97 -8.84
CA GLY A 426 0.26 8.30 -10.25
C GLY A 426 -1.03 8.17 -11.07
N THR A 427 -1.83 7.15 -10.77
CA THR A 427 -3.12 6.93 -11.42
C THR A 427 -4.11 8.06 -11.12
N PHE A 428 -4.16 8.56 -9.87
CA PHE A 428 -4.98 9.72 -9.50
C PHE A 428 -4.58 10.98 -10.28
N GLY A 429 -3.28 11.26 -10.34
CA GLY A 429 -2.74 12.43 -11.04
C GLY A 429 -3.11 12.48 -12.53
N ILE A 430 -3.32 11.32 -13.14
CA ILE A 430 -3.73 11.22 -14.56
C ILE A 430 -5.24 11.27 -14.72
N LEU A 431 -5.97 10.40 -14.01
CA LEU A 431 -7.38 10.15 -14.32
C LEU A 431 -8.35 11.11 -13.61
N ILE A 432 -8.03 11.65 -12.42
CA ILE A 432 -8.91 12.61 -11.73
C ILE A 432 -9.08 13.90 -12.55
N PRO A 433 -8.02 14.57 -13.06
CA PRO A 433 -8.18 15.73 -13.94
C PRO A 433 -9.03 15.43 -15.17
N ILE A 434 -8.93 14.21 -15.75
CA ILE A 434 -9.74 13.79 -16.89
C ILE A 434 -11.22 13.68 -16.49
N CYS A 435 -11.54 13.06 -15.36
CA CYS A 435 -12.91 12.98 -14.84
C CYS A 435 -13.50 14.36 -14.61
N ILE A 436 -12.69 15.31 -14.10
CA ILE A 436 -13.09 16.70 -13.87
C ILE A 436 -13.38 17.42 -15.20
N ALA A 437 -12.57 17.20 -16.22
CA ALA A 437 -12.72 17.82 -17.52
C ALA A 437 -13.90 17.26 -18.35
N VAL A 438 -14.14 15.96 -18.24
CA VAL A 438 -15.18 15.26 -19.02
C VAL A 438 -16.59 15.53 -18.50
N PHE A 439 -16.76 15.68 -17.17
CA PHE A 439 -18.09 15.83 -16.57
C PHE A 439 -18.30 17.23 -15.98
N PRO A 440 -19.49 17.87 -16.24
CA PRO A 440 -19.86 19.10 -15.56
C PRO A 440 -19.85 18.98 -14.04
N ALA A 441 -19.57 20.06 -13.33
CA ALA A 441 -19.48 20.09 -11.86
C ALA A 441 -20.75 19.57 -11.16
N ALA A 442 -21.93 19.85 -11.70
CA ALA A 442 -23.22 19.42 -11.14
C ALA A 442 -23.63 17.98 -11.53
N ALA A 443 -22.87 17.29 -12.39
CA ALA A 443 -23.24 15.96 -12.85
C ALA A 443 -22.93 14.88 -11.80
N PRO A 444 -23.91 14.05 -11.35
CA PRO A 444 -23.65 12.95 -10.44
C PRO A 444 -22.56 11.98 -10.95
N LEU A 445 -22.51 11.77 -12.26
CA LEU A 445 -21.49 10.93 -12.91
C LEU A 445 -20.07 11.41 -12.64
N ARG A 446 -19.83 12.70 -12.42
CA ARG A 446 -18.51 13.23 -12.09
C ARG A 446 -17.98 12.65 -10.78
N ILE A 447 -18.79 12.71 -9.73
CA ILE A 447 -18.43 12.20 -8.40
C ILE A 447 -18.27 10.68 -8.44
N ILE A 448 -19.20 9.98 -9.12
CA ILE A 448 -19.15 8.52 -9.27
C ILE A 448 -17.89 8.10 -10.05
N SER A 449 -17.53 8.84 -11.11
CA SER A 449 -16.32 8.55 -11.92
C SER A 449 -15.03 8.83 -11.19
N ILE A 450 -14.96 9.93 -10.42
CA ILE A 450 -13.80 10.20 -9.54
C ILE A 450 -13.67 9.10 -8.50
N SER A 451 -14.76 8.68 -7.89
CA SER A 451 -14.76 7.55 -6.95
C SER A 451 -14.35 6.24 -7.61
N ALA A 452 -14.81 5.99 -8.83
CA ALA A 452 -14.40 4.82 -9.62
C ALA A 452 -12.90 4.83 -9.96
N CYS A 453 -12.34 6.02 -10.26
CA CYS A 453 -10.90 6.20 -10.42
C CYS A 453 -10.14 5.85 -9.12
N MET A 454 -10.59 6.41 -8.00
CA MET A 454 -9.99 6.15 -6.69
C MET A 454 -10.06 4.66 -6.32
N ALA A 455 -11.24 4.05 -6.47
CA ALA A 455 -11.48 2.63 -6.21
C ALA A 455 -10.66 1.70 -7.12
N GLY A 456 -10.60 2.02 -8.41
CA GLY A 456 -9.84 1.27 -9.40
C GLY A 456 -8.34 1.35 -9.15
N ALA A 457 -7.83 2.54 -8.84
CA ALA A 457 -6.41 2.72 -8.52
C ALA A 457 -6.00 1.91 -7.29
N VAL A 458 -6.79 1.96 -6.20
CA VAL A 458 -6.56 1.11 -5.01
C VAL A 458 -6.63 -0.37 -5.37
N CYS A 459 -7.58 -0.78 -6.21
CA CYS A 459 -7.70 -2.17 -6.66
C CYS A 459 -6.47 -2.65 -7.41
N GLY A 460 -5.99 -1.87 -8.38
CA GLY A 460 -4.83 -2.20 -9.20
C GLY A 460 -3.54 -2.26 -8.39
N ASP A 461 -3.35 -1.29 -7.51
CA ASP A 461 -2.24 -1.21 -6.57
C ASP A 461 -2.22 -2.42 -5.62
N HIS A 462 -3.34 -2.71 -4.98
CA HIS A 462 -3.53 -3.84 -4.05
C HIS A 462 -3.24 -5.23 -4.67
N VAL A 463 -3.26 -5.40 -5.98
CA VAL A 463 -2.93 -6.67 -6.65
C VAL A 463 -1.59 -6.64 -7.38
N SER A 464 -0.93 -5.49 -7.45
CA SER A 464 0.32 -5.33 -8.19
C SER A 464 1.52 -5.87 -7.41
N PRO A 465 2.35 -6.72 -8.03
CA PRO A 465 3.60 -7.18 -7.40
C PRO A 465 4.69 -6.11 -7.35
N ILE A 466 4.47 -4.96 -7.94
CA ILE A 466 5.40 -3.81 -7.91
C ILE A 466 4.85 -2.65 -7.09
N SER A 467 3.69 -2.85 -6.43
CA SER A 467 3.08 -1.87 -5.54
C SER A 467 3.90 -1.69 -4.28
N ASP A 468 4.10 -0.42 -3.90
CA ASP A 468 4.79 -0.05 -2.69
C ASP A 468 4.02 -0.50 -1.43
N THR A 469 2.69 -0.37 -1.38
CA THR A 469 1.87 -0.82 -0.24
C THR A 469 1.91 -2.34 -0.07
N THR A 470 1.80 -3.10 -1.17
CA THR A 470 1.90 -4.57 -1.16
C THR A 470 3.29 -5.04 -0.71
N ILE A 471 4.36 -4.32 -1.12
CA ILE A 471 5.73 -4.54 -0.65
C ILE A 471 5.82 -4.31 0.86
N MET A 472 5.25 -3.20 1.34
CA MET A 472 5.24 -2.84 2.75
C MET A 472 4.45 -3.82 3.62
N ALA A 473 3.28 -4.27 3.16
CA ALA A 473 2.47 -5.28 3.84
C ALA A 473 3.24 -6.59 3.97
N SER A 474 3.96 -6.99 2.91
CA SER A 474 4.85 -8.16 2.93
C SER A 474 5.97 -8.01 3.96
N ALA A 475 6.62 -6.84 4.01
CA ALA A 475 7.67 -6.54 4.97
C ALA A 475 7.14 -6.50 6.41
N GLY A 476 6.00 -5.87 6.65
CA GLY A 476 5.34 -5.82 7.96
C GLY A 476 4.97 -7.21 8.50
N ALA A 477 4.46 -8.08 7.64
CA ALA A 477 4.13 -9.47 7.99
C ALA A 477 5.35 -10.39 7.99
N GLU A 478 6.50 -9.96 7.49
CA GLU A 478 7.70 -10.78 7.22
C GLU A 478 7.37 -12.02 6.38
N CYS A 479 6.58 -11.86 5.32
CA CYS A 479 6.32 -12.94 4.37
C CYS A 479 7.03 -12.67 3.04
N LYS A 480 7.20 -13.74 2.24
CA LYS A 480 7.73 -13.57 0.88
C LYS A 480 6.74 -12.79 0.03
N HIS A 481 7.22 -11.70 -0.58
CA HIS A 481 6.39 -10.78 -1.35
C HIS A 481 5.54 -11.50 -2.42
N VAL A 482 6.15 -12.37 -3.23
CA VAL A 482 5.42 -13.15 -4.26
C VAL A 482 4.36 -14.09 -3.66
N HIS A 483 4.61 -14.63 -2.44
CA HIS A 483 3.61 -15.46 -1.75
C HIS A 483 2.40 -14.61 -1.35
N HIS A 484 2.65 -13.41 -0.80
CA HIS A 484 1.60 -12.47 -0.45
C HIS A 484 0.76 -12.12 -1.68
N VAL A 485 1.38 -11.57 -2.74
CA VAL A 485 0.70 -11.20 -3.98
C VAL A 485 -0.15 -12.36 -4.53
N SER A 486 0.45 -13.56 -4.67
CA SER A 486 -0.25 -14.70 -5.26
C SER A 486 -1.39 -15.24 -4.40
N SER A 487 -1.31 -15.10 -3.06
CA SER A 487 -2.33 -15.58 -2.15
C SER A 487 -3.50 -14.60 -1.98
N GLN A 488 -3.26 -13.29 -2.11
CA GLN A 488 -4.33 -12.28 -1.99
C GLN A 488 -5.10 -12.04 -3.29
N LEU A 489 -4.48 -12.30 -4.46
CA LEU A 489 -5.07 -12.03 -5.77
C LEU A 489 -6.51 -12.54 -5.94
N PRO A 490 -6.88 -13.79 -5.54
CA PRO A 490 -8.27 -14.25 -5.68
C PRO A 490 -9.29 -13.45 -4.87
N TYR A 491 -8.90 -12.94 -3.69
CA TYR A 491 -9.77 -12.11 -2.85
C TYR A 491 -10.04 -10.76 -3.53
N ALA A 492 -8.97 -10.09 -3.95
CA ALA A 492 -9.05 -8.80 -4.59
C ALA A 492 -9.80 -8.85 -5.93
N ILE A 493 -9.59 -9.88 -6.77
CA ILE A 493 -10.34 -10.07 -8.02
C ILE A 493 -11.83 -10.28 -7.74
N THR A 494 -12.20 -11.03 -6.70
CA THR A 494 -13.60 -11.23 -6.33
C THR A 494 -14.26 -9.89 -5.98
N VAL A 495 -13.60 -9.09 -5.15
CA VAL A 495 -14.11 -7.77 -4.77
C VAL A 495 -14.12 -6.81 -5.96
N ALA A 496 -13.10 -6.86 -6.82
CA ALA A 496 -13.03 -6.04 -8.03
C ALA A 496 -14.19 -6.33 -8.99
N ALA A 497 -14.53 -7.60 -9.20
CA ALA A 497 -15.66 -7.99 -10.05
C ALA A 497 -16.99 -7.46 -9.51
N VAL A 498 -17.22 -7.59 -8.19
CA VAL A 498 -18.43 -7.02 -7.55
C VAL A 498 -18.45 -5.50 -7.65
N SER A 499 -17.30 -4.84 -7.41
CA SER A 499 -17.20 -3.38 -7.50
C SER A 499 -17.44 -2.88 -8.91
N PHE A 500 -16.89 -3.54 -9.92
CA PHE A 500 -17.14 -3.24 -11.32
C PHE A 500 -18.65 -3.27 -11.65
N LEU A 501 -19.32 -4.38 -11.30
CA LEU A 501 -20.77 -4.51 -11.51
C LEU A 501 -21.55 -3.43 -10.74
N THR A 502 -21.09 -3.07 -9.55
CA THR A 502 -21.72 -2.00 -8.76
C THR A 502 -21.54 -0.63 -9.41
N PHE A 503 -20.39 -0.34 -10.04
CA PHE A 503 -20.19 0.88 -10.83
C PHE A 503 -21.06 0.89 -12.09
N VAL A 504 -21.31 -0.25 -12.73
CA VAL A 504 -22.30 -0.35 -13.81
C VAL A 504 -23.68 0.04 -13.30
N VAL A 505 -24.11 -0.52 -12.16
CA VAL A 505 -25.40 -0.17 -11.54
C VAL A 505 -25.47 1.33 -11.22
N ALA A 506 -24.42 1.89 -10.61
CA ALA A 506 -24.35 3.31 -10.26
C ALA A 506 -24.48 4.21 -11.50
N GLY A 507 -23.82 3.86 -12.59
CA GLY A 507 -23.92 4.60 -13.85
C GLY A 507 -25.33 4.64 -14.43
N PHE A 508 -26.09 3.53 -14.35
CA PHE A 508 -27.47 3.48 -14.84
C PHE A 508 -28.47 4.13 -13.87
N THR A 509 -28.23 4.08 -12.57
CA THR A 509 -29.16 4.59 -11.55
C THR A 509 -28.94 6.06 -11.17
N GLN A 510 -27.88 6.69 -11.65
CA GLN A 510 -27.52 8.08 -11.32
C GLN A 510 -28.62 9.11 -11.64
N GLN A 511 -29.50 8.81 -12.61
CA GLN A 511 -30.63 9.66 -13.00
C GLN A 511 -31.72 9.73 -11.92
N LEU A 512 -31.76 8.79 -10.98
CA LEU A 512 -32.69 8.76 -9.85
C LEU A 512 -32.30 9.71 -8.70
N GLY A 513 -31.20 10.45 -8.88
CA GLY A 513 -30.57 11.28 -7.86
C GLY A 513 -29.47 10.55 -7.06
N ILE A 514 -28.51 11.32 -6.55
CA ILE A 514 -27.26 10.78 -5.98
C ILE A 514 -27.50 9.88 -4.76
N VAL A 515 -28.48 10.20 -3.93
CA VAL A 515 -28.81 9.43 -2.71
C VAL A 515 -29.47 8.08 -3.08
N ALA A 516 -30.43 8.08 -4.01
CA ALA A 516 -31.07 6.86 -4.48
C ALA A 516 -30.08 5.97 -5.22
N CYS A 517 -29.22 6.55 -6.07
CA CYS A 517 -28.14 5.85 -6.75
C CYS A 517 -27.21 5.16 -5.76
N ALA A 518 -26.74 5.88 -4.74
CA ALA A 518 -25.89 5.30 -3.69
C ALA A 518 -26.60 4.14 -2.98
N ALA A 519 -27.82 4.35 -2.51
CA ALA A 519 -28.59 3.33 -1.78
C ALA A 519 -28.78 2.03 -2.61
N ILE A 520 -29.20 2.15 -3.87
CA ILE A 520 -29.39 1.01 -4.77
C ILE A 520 -28.06 0.30 -5.01
N SER A 521 -26.99 1.04 -5.29
CA SER A 521 -25.65 0.49 -5.54
C SER A 521 -25.12 -0.27 -4.33
N TRP A 522 -25.28 0.28 -3.12
CA TRP A 522 -24.89 -0.39 -1.88
C TRP A 522 -25.66 -1.67 -1.62
N ILE A 523 -26.98 -1.64 -1.74
CA ILE A 523 -27.84 -2.82 -1.51
C ILE A 523 -27.47 -3.95 -2.48
N LEU A 524 -27.37 -3.64 -3.77
CA LEU A 524 -27.04 -4.63 -4.79
C LEU A 524 -25.58 -5.10 -4.66
N GLY A 525 -24.64 -4.20 -4.39
CA GLY A 525 -23.23 -4.55 -4.21
C GLY A 525 -23.00 -5.50 -3.02
N ILE A 526 -23.62 -5.22 -1.88
CA ILE A 526 -23.57 -6.09 -0.70
C ILE A 526 -24.23 -7.45 -1.02
N ALA A 527 -25.39 -7.47 -1.67
CA ALA A 527 -26.05 -8.71 -2.07
C ALA A 527 -25.18 -9.55 -3.02
N MET A 528 -24.52 -8.91 -3.99
CA MET A 528 -23.55 -9.57 -4.89
C MET A 528 -22.34 -10.12 -4.13
N LEU A 529 -21.82 -9.40 -3.14
CA LEU A 529 -20.68 -9.84 -2.33
C LEU A 529 -21.04 -11.10 -1.50
N PHE A 530 -22.21 -11.12 -0.85
CA PHE A 530 -22.71 -12.30 -0.15
C PHE A 530 -22.93 -13.49 -1.11
N SER A 531 -23.50 -13.23 -2.28
CA SER A 531 -23.72 -14.25 -3.30
C SER A 531 -22.40 -14.82 -3.82
N ALA A 532 -21.40 -13.97 -4.05
CA ALA A 532 -20.06 -14.39 -4.46
C ALA A 532 -19.43 -15.32 -3.42
N LEU A 533 -19.45 -14.94 -2.13
CA LEU A 533 -18.93 -15.80 -1.06
C LEU A 533 -19.68 -17.13 -0.98
N TRP A 534 -21.02 -17.11 -1.09
CA TRP A 534 -21.83 -18.34 -1.05
C TRP A 534 -21.46 -19.30 -2.19
N VAL A 535 -21.36 -18.77 -3.43
CA VAL A 535 -20.94 -19.54 -4.62
C VAL A 535 -19.54 -20.12 -4.44
N LEU A 536 -18.59 -19.28 -4.02
CA LEU A 536 -17.20 -19.70 -3.81
C LEU A 536 -17.09 -20.82 -2.75
N ARG A 537 -17.81 -20.71 -1.65
CA ARG A 537 -17.86 -21.77 -0.62
C ARG A 537 -18.41 -23.06 -1.21
N LYS A 538 -19.49 -23.01 -1.98
CA LYS A 538 -20.12 -24.19 -2.59
C LYS A 538 -19.19 -24.88 -3.61
N ILE A 539 -18.39 -24.12 -4.34
CA ILE A 539 -17.39 -24.66 -5.28
C ILE A 539 -16.23 -25.31 -4.51
N SER A 540 -15.73 -24.65 -3.46
CA SER A 540 -14.63 -25.14 -2.65
C SER A 540 -14.97 -26.42 -1.87
N TYR A 541 -16.23 -26.60 -1.46
CA TYR A 541 -16.70 -27.82 -0.81
C TYR A 541 -16.82 -29.03 -1.76
N LYS A 542 -16.81 -28.80 -3.09
CA LYS A 542 -16.92 -29.87 -4.09
C LYS A 542 -15.55 -30.36 -4.62
N GLN A 543 -14.47 -29.71 -4.25
CA GLN A 543 -13.08 -30.08 -4.56
C GLN A 543 -12.35 -30.63 -3.32
#